data_7f472c42f7e41a8ec7a1fb30569c7721
#
_entry.id   7f472c42f7e41a8ec7a1fb30569c7721
#
_cell.length_a   1.000
_cell.length_b   1.000
_cell.length_c   1.000
_cell.angle_alpha   90.00
_cell.angle_beta   90.00
_cell.angle_gamma   90.00
#
_symmetry.space_group_name_H-M   'P 1'
#
loop_
_entity.id
_entity.type
_entity.pdbx_description
1 polymer ?
#
loop_
_entity_poly.entity_id
_entity_poly.type
_entity_poly.pdbx_seq_one_letter_code
_entity_poly.pdbx_strand_id
1 'polypeptide(L)'
;YVLVEKILEPGETLPSSWATAGTTGYDALAHVDRVLTDPAGQAPLDALEARLRGADDPVDFHAMVHDLKLEVATGILRSETRRIVREVSASPTTGGGSTTDDLEEAVAELLACFPVYRSYLPDSGREHLEQAFAAARERRPDLSAAFDLLHPLLSDGTTDPAQRFQQTSGMVMAKGVEDCAFYRYSRLTSLNEVGGDPALFSITPAQFH
;
A
#
# COMPACT_ATOMS: atom_id res chain seq x y z
N TYR A 1 9.27 23.21 17.10
CA TYR A 1 9.10 21.76 17.08
C TYR A 1 7.95 21.40 16.14
N VAL A 2 8.23 20.58 15.11
CA VAL A 2 7.26 20.18 14.10
C VAL A 2 7.28 18.66 13.98
N LEU A 3 6.11 18.03 14.01
CA LEU A 3 5.88 16.63 13.64
C LEU A 3 5.04 16.57 12.38
N VAL A 4 5.26 15.53 11.57
CA VAL A 4 4.45 15.27 10.39
C VAL A 4 3.59 14.02 10.60
N GLU A 5 2.35 14.06 10.17
CA GLU A 5 1.52 12.87 10.09
C GLU A 5 1.83 12.14 8.78
N LYS A 6 2.94 11.40 8.82
CA LYS A 6 3.34 10.46 7.78
C LYS A 6 3.32 9.06 8.39
N ILE A 7 2.37 8.26 7.97
CA ILE A 7 2.29 6.85 8.37
C ILE A 7 3.39 6.11 7.61
N LEU A 8 4.33 5.53 8.36
CA LEU A 8 5.46 4.79 7.82
C LEU A 8 5.14 3.29 7.83
N GLU A 9 5.32 2.66 6.68
CA GLU A 9 5.28 1.20 6.56
C GLU A 9 6.59 0.59 7.09
N PRO A 10 6.61 -0.70 7.45
CA PRO A 10 7.81 -1.37 7.94
C PRO A 10 9.01 -1.18 7.00
N GLY A 11 10.09 -0.59 7.51
CA GLY A 11 11.31 -0.29 6.76
C GLY A 11 11.29 1.05 6.01
N GLU A 12 10.18 1.78 5.98
CA GLU A 12 10.10 3.14 5.43
C GLU A 12 10.68 4.15 6.43
N THR A 13 11.33 5.19 5.93
CA THR A 13 11.88 6.29 6.74
C THR A 13 11.46 7.65 6.19
N LEU A 14 11.42 8.66 7.07
CA LEU A 14 11.21 10.03 6.62
C LEU A 14 12.38 10.50 5.77
N PRO A 15 12.13 11.28 4.70
CA PRO A 15 13.20 11.93 3.96
C PRO A 15 14.04 12.81 4.88
N SER A 16 15.37 12.63 4.86
CA SER A 16 16.30 13.37 5.71
C SER A 16 16.33 14.88 5.43
N SER A 17 15.82 15.29 4.27
CA SER A 17 15.69 16.72 3.87
C SER A 17 14.50 17.43 4.53
N TRP A 18 13.59 16.71 5.17
CA TRP A 18 12.43 17.34 5.80
C TRP A 18 12.81 18.02 7.13
N ALA A 19 12.42 19.28 7.30
CA ALA A 19 12.62 20.04 8.50
C ALA A 19 11.60 19.66 9.59
N THR A 20 11.63 18.42 10.05
CA THR A 20 10.74 17.85 11.07
C THR A 20 11.53 17.14 12.16
N ALA A 21 10.94 17.07 13.35
CA ALA A 21 11.50 16.30 14.48
C ALA A 21 11.10 14.82 14.43
N GLY A 22 10.17 14.43 13.55
CA GLY A 22 9.69 13.05 13.41
C GLY A 22 8.23 12.97 12.97
N THR A 23 7.64 11.79 13.14
CA THR A 23 6.23 11.52 12.87
C THR A 23 5.35 11.78 14.10
N THR A 24 4.02 11.67 13.91
CA THR A 24 3.04 11.68 15.02
C THR A 24 3.03 10.37 15.84
N GLY A 25 3.81 9.34 15.44
CA GLY A 25 4.14 8.19 16.27
C GLY A 25 3.33 6.91 16.03
N TYR A 26 2.67 6.75 14.88
CA TYR A 26 1.99 5.49 14.54
C TYR A 26 2.95 4.30 14.47
N ASP A 27 4.15 4.51 13.94
CA ASP A 27 5.25 3.55 13.92
C ASP A 27 5.69 3.14 15.33
N ALA A 28 5.82 4.10 16.25
CA ALA A 28 6.13 3.82 17.65
C ALA A 28 5.00 3.04 18.35
N LEU A 29 3.74 3.39 18.09
CA LEU A 29 2.57 2.68 18.62
C LEU A 29 2.59 1.21 18.18
N ALA A 30 2.79 0.96 16.88
CA ALA A 30 2.87 -0.40 16.35
C ALA A 30 3.99 -1.24 16.99
N HIS A 31 5.12 -0.63 17.34
CA HIS A 31 6.20 -1.30 18.06
C HIS A 31 5.82 -1.58 19.53
N VAL A 32 5.16 -0.64 20.22
CA VAL A 32 4.68 -0.82 21.60
C VAL A 32 3.70 -2.00 21.68
N ASP A 33 2.71 -2.05 20.79
CA ASP A 33 1.72 -3.13 20.79
C ASP A 33 2.37 -4.50 20.55
N ARG A 34 3.33 -4.58 19.63
CA ARG A 34 4.02 -5.85 19.32
C ARG A 34 4.97 -6.30 20.42
N VAL A 35 5.71 -5.39 21.07
CA VAL A 35 6.65 -5.79 22.15
C VAL A 35 5.91 -6.25 23.40
N LEU A 36 4.67 -5.80 23.61
CA LEU A 36 3.81 -6.22 24.71
C LEU A 36 2.98 -7.49 24.39
N THR A 37 3.06 -8.00 23.15
CA THR A 37 2.35 -9.21 22.72
C THR A 37 3.23 -10.43 22.90
N ASP A 38 2.75 -11.43 23.67
CA ASP A 38 3.45 -12.70 23.89
C ASP A 38 3.46 -13.54 22.60
N PRO A 39 4.63 -13.84 22.01
CA PRO A 39 4.72 -14.64 20.79
C PRO A 39 4.12 -16.04 20.91
N ALA A 40 4.06 -16.62 22.10
CA ALA A 40 3.44 -17.94 22.35
C ALA A 40 1.92 -17.92 22.08
N GLY A 41 1.28 -16.75 22.08
CA GLY A 41 -0.14 -16.58 21.77
C GLY A 41 -0.47 -16.69 20.28
N GLN A 42 0.51 -16.62 19.37
CA GLN A 42 0.24 -16.60 17.93
C GLN A 42 -0.48 -17.87 17.46
N ALA A 43 0.11 -19.03 17.64
CA ALA A 43 -0.46 -20.28 17.15
C ALA A 43 -1.85 -20.62 17.73
N PRO A 44 -2.11 -20.43 19.05
CA PRO A 44 -3.46 -20.58 19.59
C PRO A 44 -4.48 -19.61 18.98
N LEU A 45 -4.13 -18.36 18.70
CA LEU A 45 -5.02 -17.39 18.11
C LEU A 45 -5.26 -17.66 16.63
N ASP A 46 -4.23 -18.08 15.87
CA ASP A 46 -4.37 -18.54 14.49
C ASP A 46 -5.36 -19.72 14.40
N ALA A 47 -5.23 -20.71 15.29
CA ALA A 47 -6.13 -21.84 15.34
C ALA A 47 -7.57 -21.46 15.74
N LEU A 48 -7.72 -20.50 16.65
CA LEU A 48 -9.04 -19.98 17.04
C LEU A 48 -9.69 -19.23 15.87
N GLU A 49 -8.97 -18.35 15.20
CA GLU A 49 -9.45 -17.58 14.06
C GLU A 49 -9.89 -18.51 12.92
N ALA A 50 -9.06 -19.47 12.52
CA ALA A 50 -9.38 -20.46 11.49
C ALA A 50 -10.67 -21.24 11.82
N ARG A 51 -10.81 -21.69 13.09
CA ARG A 51 -12.02 -22.38 13.55
C ARG A 51 -13.26 -21.50 13.49
N LEU A 52 -13.17 -20.23 13.89
CA LEU A 52 -14.30 -19.30 13.88
C LEU A 52 -14.72 -18.96 12.43
N ARG A 53 -13.77 -18.90 11.53
CA ARG A 53 -13.99 -18.66 10.11
C ARG A 53 -14.48 -19.92 9.36
N GLY A 54 -14.31 -21.09 9.93
CA GLY A 54 -14.64 -22.39 9.31
C GLY A 54 -13.70 -22.76 8.17
N ALA A 55 -12.42 -22.41 8.30
CA ALA A 55 -11.36 -22.71 7.35
C ALA A 55 -10.16 -23.37 8.06
N ASP A 56 -9.35 -24.10 7.32
CA ASP A 56 -8.20 -24.82 7.85
C ASP A 56 -6.92 -23.99 7.85
N ASP A 57 -6.79 -23.07 6.88
CA ASP A 57 -5.59 -22.26 6.68
C ASP A 57 -5.73 -20.85 7.28
N PRO A 58 -4.63 -20.28 7.82
CA PRO A 58 -4.59 -18.88 8.25
C PRO A 58 -4.91 -17.93 7.09
N VAL A 59 -5.44 -16.75 7.40
CA VAL A 59 -5.63 -15.70 6.41
C VAL A 59 -4.27 -15.13 6.01
N ASP A 60 -3.99 -15.11 4.72
CA ASP A 60 -2.89 -14.32 4.17
C ASP A 60 -3.31 -12.83 4.18
N PHE A 61 -2.78 -12.10 5.16
CA PHE A 61 -3.11 -10.68 5.35
C PHE A 61 -2.68 -9.83 4.15
N HIS A 62 -1.51 -10.09 3.58
CA HIS A 62 -1.00 -9.29 2.47
C HIS A 62 -1.75 -9.55 1.17
N ALA A 63 -2.15 -10.80 0.92
CA ALA A 63 -3.04 -11.12 -0.21
C ALA A 63 -4.40 -10.42 -0.04
N MET A 64 -4.98 -10.47 1.17
CA MET A 64 -6.23 -9.77 1.47
C MET A 64 -6.12 -8.25 1.29
N VAL A 65 -5.01 -7.64 1.72
CA VAL A 65 -4.74 -6.21 1.53
C VAL A 65 -4.70 -5.85 0.05
N HIS A 66 -3.98 -6.65 -0.76
CA HIS A 66 -3.93 -6.43 -2.21
C HIS A 66 -5.34 -6.44 -2.82
N ASP A 67 -6.13 -7.47 -2.54
CA ASP A 67 -7.47 -7.63 -3.12
C ASP A 67 -8.41 -6.49 -2.71
N LEU A 68 -8.35 -6.05 -1.44
CA LEU A 68 -9.17 -4.94 -0.94
C LEU A 68 -8.74 -3.59 -1.51
N LYS A 69 -7.44 -3.36 -1.70
CA LYS A 69 -6.94 -2.17 -2.38
C LYS A 69 -7.38 -2.15 -3.84
N LEU A 70 -7.37 -3.30 -4.53
CA LEU A 70 -7.87 -3.43 -5.89
C LEU A 70 -9.39 -3.17 -5.96
N GLU A 71 -10.17 -3.73 -5.02
CA GLU A 71 -11.61 -3.48 -4.89
C GLU A 71 -11.90 -1.97 -4.71
N VAL A 72 -11.13 -1.30 -3.87
CA VAL A 72 -11.24 0.15 -3.64
C VAL A 72 -10.88 0.94 -4.91
N ALA A 73 -9.78 0.61 -5.59
CA ALA A 73 -9.31 1.32 -6.78
C ALA A 73 -10.27 1.16 -7.98
N THR A 74 -10.91 -0.01 -8.10
CA THR A 74 -11.88 -0.32 -9.17
C THR A 74 -13.33 0.03 -8.80
N GLY A 75 -13.61 0.23 -7.51
CA GLY A 75 -14.93 0.54 -6.96
C GLY A 75 -15.06 2.00 -6.53
N ILE A 76 -14.99 2.26 -5.23
CA ILE A 76 -15.29 3.57 -4.64
C ILE A 76 -14.33 4.69 -5.13
N LEU A 77 -13.08 4.37 -5.45
CA LEU A 77 -12.09 5.31 -5.98
C LEU A 77 -11.87 5.19 -7.50
N ARG A 78 -12.75 4.48 -8.21
CA ARG A 78 -12.65 4.33 -9.66
C ARG A 78 -12.60 5.67 -10.41
N SER A 79 -13.26 6.70 -9.88
CA SER A 79 -13.21 8.04 -10.47
C SER A 79 -11.80 8.62 -10.46
N GLU A 80 -11.01 8.37 -9.41
CA GLU A 80 -9.62 8.80 -9.31
C GLU A 80 -8.70 7.97 -10.21
N THR A 81 -8.89 6.64 -10.27
CA THR A 81 -8.22 5.75 -11.22
C THR A 81 -8.41 6.24 -12.66
N ARG A 82 -9.65 6.51 -13.05
CA ARG A 82 -10.00 7.07 -14.38
C ARG A 82 -9.43 8.46 -14.61
N ARG A 83 -9.28 9.26 -13.56
CA ARG A 83 -8.66 10.57 -13.68
C ARG A 83 -7.18 10.44 -14.03
N ILE A 84 -6.43 9.53 -13.39
CA ILE A 84 -5.04 9.23 -13.76
C ILE A 84 -4.96 8.81 -15.23
N VAL A 85 -5.84 7.90 -15.68
CA VAL A 85 -5.88 7.42 -17.08
C VAL A 85 -6.13 8.57 -18.06
N ARG A 86 -7.03 9.50 -17.74
CA ARG A 86 -7.25 10.69 -18.59
C ARG A 86 -6.02 11.58 -18.70
N GLU A 87 -5.30 11.79 -17.60
CA GLU A 87 -4.06 12.58 -17.58
C GLU A 87 -2.94 11.87 -18.37
N VAL A 88 -2.84 10.53 -18.23
CA VAL A 88 -1.96 9.70 -19.07
C VAL A 88 -2.31 9.86 -20.55
N SER A 89 -3.58 9.72 -20.92
CA SER A 89 -4.04 9.80 -22.33
C SER A 89 -3.87 11.20 -22.94
N ALA A 90 -3.82 12.23 -22.13
CA ALA A 90 -3.54 13.60 -22.57
C ALA A 90 -2.04 13.89 -22.78
N SER A 91 -1.15 12.97 -22.33
CA SER A 91 0.29 13.15 -22.50
C SER A 91 0.73 12.92 -23.95
N PRO A 92 1.66 13.74 -24.49
CA PRO A 92 2.12 13.63 -25.88
C PRO A 92 2.81 12.31 -26.23
N THR A 93 3.24 11.55 -25.21
CA THR A 93 3.97 10.28 -25.37
C THR A 93 3.07 9.07 -25.54
N THR A 94 1.75 9.22 -25.53
CA THR A 94 0.78 8.14 -25.69
C THR A 94 0.61 7.70 -27.13
N GLY A 95 1.60 7.00 -27.67
CA GLY A 95 1.55 6.32 -28.97
C GLY A 95 1.76 4.83 -28.77
N GLY A 96 0.73 4.05 -28.44
CA GLY A 96 0.93 2.61 -28.32
C GLY A 96 -0.31 1.82 -27.89
N GLY A 97 -0.50 0.71 -28.48
CA GLY A 97 -1.47 -0.35 -28.50
C GLY A 97 -2.27 -0.76 -27.24
N SER A 98 -2.29 0.02 -26.15
CA SER A 98 -3.12 -0.26 -24.97
C SER A 98 -4.44 0.48 -25.06
N THR A 99 -5.53 -0.21 -24.72
CA THR A 99 -6.87 0.40 -24.64
C THR A 99 -7.02 1.23 -23.36
N THR A 100 -8.06 2.06 -23.28
CA THR A 100 -8.39 2.79 -22.05
C THR A 100 -8.72 1.83 -20.90
N ASP A 101 -9.32 0.70 -21.18
CA ASP A 101 -9.65 -0.32 -20.19
C ASP A 101 -8.37 -0.99 -19.67
N ASP A 102 -7.40 -1.33 -20.54
CA ASP A 102 -6.09 -1.85 -20.11
C ASP A 102 -5.35 -0.88 -19.19
N LEU A 103 -5.40 0.42 -19.51
CA LEU A 103 -4.79 1.46 -18.67
C LEU A 103 -5.51 1.60 -17.32
N GLU A 104 -6.85 1.52 -17.29
CA GLU A 104 -7.63 1.57 -16.05
C GLU A 104 -7.27 0.38 -15.15
N GLU A 105 -7.22 -0.84 -15.71
CA GLU A 105 -6.83 -2.04 -14.98
C GLU A 105 -5.36 -1.97 -14.51
N ALA A 106 -4.43 -1.52 -15.34
CA ALA A 106 -3.02 -1.39 -14.99
C ALA A 106 -2.79 -0.36 -13.87
N VAL A 107 -3.46 0.79 -13.90
CA VAL A 107 -3.38 1.79 -12.83
C VAL A 107 -3.97 1.25 -11.52
N ALA A 108 -5.10 0.53 -11.58
CA ALA A 108 -5.71 -0.07 -10.40
C ALA A 108 -4.79 -1.14 -9.77
N GLU A 109 -4.17 -1.98 -10.59
CA GLU A 109 -3.21 -2.99 -10.13
C GLU A 109 -1.96 -2.35 -9.50
N LEU A 110 -1.41 -1.30 -10.12
CA LEU A 110 -0.29 -0.54 -9.54
C LEU A 110 -0.64 0.08 -8.19
N LEU A 111 -1.84 0.64 -8.04
CA LEU A 111 -2.32 1.17 -6.76
C LEU A 111 -2.48 0.06 -5.72
N ALA A 112 -2.95 -1.12 -6.12
CA ALA A 112 -3.07 -2.28 -5.24
C ALA A 112 -1.70 -2.82 -4.79
N CYS A 113 -0.73 -2.86 -5.70
CA CYS A 113 0.64 -3.31 -5.43
C CYS A 113 1.53 -2.25 -4.75
N PHE A 114 1.08 -1.00 -4.63
CA PHE A 114 1.91 0.07 -4.08
C PHE A 114 2.16 -0.16 -2.58
N PRO A 115 3.43 -0.29 -2.12
CA PRO A 115 3.72 -0.85 -0.80
C PRO A 115 3.58 0.14 0.37
N VAL A 116 3.55 1.45 0.09
CA VAL A 116 3.48 2.52 1.10
C VAL A 116 2.30 3.45 0.82
N TYR A 117 1.97 4.33 1.77
CA TYR A 117 0.89 5.30 1.55
C TYR A 117 1.19 6.24 0.38
N ARG A 118 2.41 6.75 0.30
CA ARG A 118 2.74 7.75 -0.70
C ARG A 118 4.25 7.85 -0.93
N SER A 119 4.66 7.98 -2.19
CA SER A 119 5.98 8.48 -2.59
C SER A 119 5.94 10.00 -2.75
N TYR A 120 7.11 10.62 -2.78
CA TYR A 120 7.29 12.07 -2.93
C TYR A 120 8.29 12.36 -4.05
N LEU A 121 7.97 11.82 -5.24
CA LEU A 121 8.81 12.02 -6.43
C LEU A 121 8.86 13.50 -6.83
N PRO A 122 10.03 13.98 -7.27
CA PRO A 122 11.27 13.23 -7.52
C PRO A 122 12.15 13.00 -6.28
N ASP A 123 11.78 13.52 -5.11
CA ASP A 123 12.65 13.63 -3.94
C ASP A 123 12.86 12.28 -3.23
N SER A 124 11.83 11.43 -3.13
CA SER A 124 11.92 10.13 -2.46
C SER A 124 10.82 9.15 -2.90
N GLY A 125 11.04 7.84 -2.62
CA GLY A 125 10.06 6.77 -2.81
C GLY A 125 10.03 6.19 -4.23
N ARG A 126 11.07 6.42 -5.05
CA ARG A 126 11.21 5.79 -6.37
C ARG A 126 11.26 4.27 -6.26
N GLU A 127 11.95 3.75 -5.27
CA GLU A 127 12.06 2.33 -4.97
C GLU A 127 10.69 1.67 -4.74
N HIS A 128 9.76 2.36 -4.12
CA HIS A 128 8.39 1.86 -3.89
C HIS A 128 7.59 1.78 -5.18
N LEU A 129 7.79 2.75 -6.08
CA LEU A 129 7.16 2.72 -7.40
C LEU A 129 7.70 1.56 -8.24
N GLU A 130 9.02 1.34 -8.25
CA GLU A 130 9.64 0.21 -8.96
C GLU A 130 9.18 -1.14 -8.39
N GLN A 131 9.04 -1.27 -7.06
CA GLN A 131 8.47 -2.46 -6.42
C GLN A 131 7.04 -2.70 -6.87
N ALA A 132 6.20 -1.65 -6.93
CA ALA A 132 4.82 -1.76 -7.40
C ALA A 132 4.75 -2.22 -8.86
N PHE A 133 5.59 -1.67 -9.75
CA PHE A 133 5.66 -2.10 -11.15
C PHE A 133 6.12 -3.56 -11.28
N ALA A 134 7.12 -3.98 -10.51
CA ALA A 134 7.59 -5.36 -10.52
C ALA A 134 6.48 -6.34 -10.09
N ALA A 135 5.80 -6.06 -8.97
CA ALA A 135 4.72 -6.88 -8.46
C ALA A 135 3.50 -6.91 -9.40
N ALA A 136 3.12 -5.74 -9.97
CA ALA A 136 2.01 -5.65 -10.90
C ALA A 136 2.27 -6.42 -12.20
N ARG A 137 3.48 -6.37 -12.74
CA ARG A 137 3.87 -7.15 -13.94
C ARG A 137 3.85 -8.66 -13.70
N GLU A 138 4.24 -9.11 -12.51
CA GLU A 138 4.18 -10.52 -12.13
C GLU A 138 2.73 -11.01 -12.05
N ARG A 139 1.83 -10.21 -11.49
CA ARG A 139 0.41 -10.54 -11.33
C ARG A 139 -0.38 -10.45 -12.64
N ARG A 140 -0.09 -9.43 -13.46
CA ARG A 140 -0.81 -9.11 -14.69
C ARG A 140 0.15 -8.96 -15.89
N PRO A 141 0.78 -10.08 -16.31
CA PRO A 141 1.66 -10.06 -17.49
C PRO A 141 0.94 -9.71 -18.81
N ASP A 142 -0.38 -9.88 -18.84
CA ASP A 142 -1.28 -9.48 -19.93
C ASP A 142 -1.32 -7.95 -20.13
N LEU A 143 -1.05 -7.15 -19.10
CA LEU A 143 -1.04 -5.67 -19.13
C LEU A 143 0.36 -5.08 -19.36
N SER A 144 1.34 -5.88 -19.78
CA SER A 144 2.73 -5.43 -19.94
C SER A 144 2.87 -4.16 -20.77
N ALA A 145 2.14 -4.07 -21.89
CA ALA A 145 2.17 -2.89 -22.76
C ALA A 145 1.64 -1.62 -22.05
N ALA A 146 0.61 -1.76 -21.23
CA ALA A 146 0.08 -0.66 -20.42
C ALA A 146 1.09 -0.21 -19.36
N PHE A 147 1.76 -1.15 -18.67
CA PHE A 147 2.81 -0.82 -17.71
C PHE A 147 4.01 -0.15 -18.38
N ASP A 148 4.41 -0.55 -19.60
CA ASP A 148 5.50 0.09 -20.34
C ASP A 148 5.18 1.56 -20.70
N LEU A 149 3.91 1.85 -20.99
CA LEU A 149 3.43 3.21 -21.24
C LEU A 149 3.37 4.04 -19.94
N LEU A 150 2.88 3.45 -18.86
CA LEU A 150 2.72 4.13 -17.57
C LEU A 150 4.05 4.44 -16.88
N HIS A 151 5.02 3.54 -16.99
CA HIS A 151 6.27 3.62 -16.22
C HIS A 151 7.02 4.96 -16.38
N PRO A 152 7.33 5.46 -17.59
CA PRO A 152 8.04 6.74 -17.75
C PRO A 152 7.22 7.93 -17.24
N LEU A 153 5.89 7.90 -17.38
CA LEU A 153 5.00 8.99 -16.95
C LEU A 153 4.88 9.05 -15.43
N LEU A 154 4.76 7.90 -14.75
CA LEU A 154 4.63 7.84 -13.30
C LEU A 154 5.97 8.00 -12.57
N SER A 155 7.09 7.70 -13.24
CA SER A 155 8.44 7.87 -12.70
C SER A 155 8.95 9.32 -12.74
N ASP A 156 8.34 10.17 -13.55
CA ASP A 156 8.64 11.59 -13.60
C ASP A 156 7.68 12.34 -12.66
N GLY A 157 8.15 12.62 -11.45
CA GLY A 157 7.36 13.31 -10.40
C GLY A 157 6.85 14.70 -10.77
N THR A 158 7.26 15.26 -11.91
CA THR A 158 6.79 16.58 -12.40
C THR A 158 5.53 16.47 -13.25
N THR A 159 5.17 15.27 -13.71
CA THR A 159 3.97 15.04 -14.53
C THR A 159 2.68 15.03 -13.71
N ASP A 160 1.58 15.46 -14.31
CA ASP A 160 0.26 15.41 -13.68
C ASP A 160 -0.16 13.97 -13.31
N PRO A 161 0.04 12.94 -14.17
CA PRO A 161 -0.25 11.55 -13.81
C PRO A 161 0.52 11.07 -12.58
N ALA A 162 1.83 11.38 -12.47
CA ALA A 162 2.66 10.98 -11.33
C ALA A 162 2.18 11.65 -10.04
N GLN A 163 1.91 12.95 -10.06
CA GLN A 163 1.39 13.68 -8.91
C GLN A 163 0.04 13.13 -8.46
N ARG A 164 -0.84 12.81 -9.42
CA ARG A 164 -2.14 12.22 -9.12
C ARG A 164 -2.04 10.81 -8.57
N PHE A 165 -1.17 9.98 -9.14
CA PHE A 165 -0.91 8.63 -8.63
C PHE A 165 -0.44 8.67 -7.18
N GLN A 166 0.53 9.52 -6.85
CA GLN A 166 1.04 9.70 -5.50
C GLN A 166 -0.03 10.16 -4.48
N GLN A 167 -1.00 10.97 -4.93
CA GLN A 167 -2.13 11.37 -4.08
C GLN A 167 -3.13 10.22 -3.90
N THR A 168 -3.44 9.51 -4.98
CA THR A 168 -4.45 8.43 -4.99
C THR A 168 -3.96 7.20 -4.24
N SER A 169 -2.65 6.90 -4.26
CA SER A 169 -2.09 5.76 -3.53
C SER A 169 -2.36 5.84 -2.03
N GLY A 170 -2.24 7.03 -1.42
CA GLY A 170 -2.59 7.24 -0.02
C GLY A 170 -4.08 7.02 0.27
N MET A 171 -4.96 7.44 -0.65
CA MET A 171 -6.40 7.21 -0.50
C MET A 171 -6.75 5.71 -0.60
N VAL A 172 -6.12 4.98 -1.54
CA VAL A 172 -6.32 3.52 -1.69
C VAL A 172 -5.78 2.79 -0.47
N MET A 173 -4.63 3.20 0.08
CA MET A 173 -4.07 2.63 1.30
C MET A 173 -5.02 2.82 2.49
N ALA A 174 -5.45 4.05 2.77
CA ALA A 174 -6.39 4.33 3.86
C ALA A 174 -7.71 3.55 3.71
N LYS A 175 -8.31 3.54 2.53
CA LYS A 175 -9.59 2.86 2.32
C LYS A 175 -9.48 1.35 2.25
N GLY A 176 -8.44 0.81 1.61
CA GLY A 176 -8.24 -0.63 1.45
C GLY A 176 -7.70 -1.31 2.71
N VAL A 177 -6.75 -0.69 3.39
CA VAL A 177 -6.12 -1.28 4.60
C VAL A 177 -6.88 -0.87 5.86
N GLU A 178 -6.93 0.42 6.18
CA GLU A 178 -7.48 0.88 7.46
C GLU A 178 -8.99 0.68 7.55
N ASP A 179 -9.75 1.05 6.51
CA ASP A 179 -11.22 0.98 6.51
C ASP A 179 -11.77 -0.39 6.10
N CYS A 180 -10.94 -1.29 5.53
CA CYS A 180 -11.40 -2.62 5.09
C CYS A 180 -10.60 -3.76 5.71
N ALA A 181 -9.28 -3.88 5.47
CA ALA A 181 -8.51 -5.04 5.89
C ALA A 181 -8.46 -5.19 7.41
N PHE A 182 -8.25 -4.10 8.14
CA PHE A 182 -8.23 -4.12 9.60
C PHE A 182 -9.55 -4.53 10.24
N TYR A 183 -10.67 -4.35 9.56
CA TYR A 183 -11.99 -4.81 10.02
C TYR A 183 -12.31 -6.27 9.64
N ARG A 184 -11.54 -6.85 8.70
CA ARG A 184 -11.75 -8.23 8.24
C ARG A 184 -10.73 -9.22 8.81
N TYR A 185 -9.56 -8.75 9.21
CA TYR A 185 -8.51 -9.55 9.81
C TYR A 185 -8.67 -9.58 11.34
N SER A 186 -9.10 -10.70 11.89
CA SER A 186 -9.60 -10.80 13.28
C SER A 186 -8.73 -11.59 14.24
N ARG A 187 -7.50 -11.99 13.85
CA ARG A 187 -6.60 -12.79 14.69
C ARG A 187 -6.35 -12.16 16.06
N LEU A 188 -5.92 -10.90 16.08
CA LEU A 188 -5.70 -10.10 17.28
C LEU A 188 -5.91 -8.61 16.95
N THR A 189 -7.07 -8.08 17.29
CA THR A 189 -7.50 -6.74 16.87
C THR A 189 -6.65 -5.59 17.42
N SER A 190 -5.93 -5.79 18.54
CA SER A 190 -4.99 -4.79 19.07
C SER A 190 -3.80 -4.51 18.12
N LEU A 191 -3.54 -5.39 17.16
CA LEU A 191 -2.51 -5.19 16.14
C LEU A 191 -3.05 -4.51 14.86
N ASN A 192 -4.38 -4.34 14.76
CA ASN A 192 -5.07 -3.74 13.61
C ASN A 192 -5.18 -2.23 13.78
N GLU A 193 -4.05 -1.56 13.91
CA GLU A 193 -4.00 -0.12 14.13
C GLU A 193 -3.28 0.56 12.97
N VAL A 194 -3.62 1.81 12.71
CA VAL A 194 -2.98 2.63 11.66
C VAL A 194 -1.46 2.58 11.81
N GLY A 195 -0.76 2.32 10.70
CA GLY A 195 0.70 2.12 10.69
C GLY A 195 1.15 0.75 11.23
N GLY A 196 0.20 -0.12 11.60
CA GLY A 196 0.46 -1.50 11.99
C GLY A 196 0.48 -2.46 10.80
N ASP A 197 1.17 -3.58 11.00
CA ASP A 197 1.06 -4.76 10.13
C ASP A 197 0.64 -5.95 11.00
N PRO A 198 -0.65 -6.34 10.98
CA PRO A 198 -1.15 -7.44 11.80
C PRO A 198 -0.53 -8.81 11.50
N ALA A 199 0.12 -8.97 10.34
CA ALA A 199 0.87 -10.19 10.03
C ALA A 199 2.10 -10.35 10.94
N LEU A 200 2.70 -9.23 11.37
CA LEU A 200 3.80 -9.20 12.35
C LEU A 200 3.22 -9.25 13.77
N PHE A 201 3.17 -10.45 14.34
CA PHE A 201 2.46 -10.71 15.59
C PHE A 201 3.13 -10.12 16.84
N SER A 202 4.45 -10.21 16.94
CA SER A 202 5.24 -9.70 18.07
C SER A 202 6.65 -9.33 17.65
N ILE A 203 7.32 -8.53 18.47
CA ILE A 203 8.75 -8.24 18.35
C ILE A 203 9.45 -8.49 19.70
N THR A 204 10.74 -8.74 19.64
CA THR A 204 11.57 -8.86 20.85
C THR A 204 11.92 -7.47 21.41
N PRO A 205 12.25 -7.37 22.71
CA PRO A 205 12.79 -6.12 23.27
C PRO A 205 14.01 -5.58 22.52
N ALA A 206 14.85 -6.44 21.97
CA ALA A 206 16.02 -6.04 21.17
C ALA A 206 15.64 -5.43 19.82
N GLN A 207 14.50 -5.81 19.25
CA GLN A 207 13.98 -5.22 18.01
C GLN A 207 13.21 -3.90 18.27
N PHE A 208 12.72 -3.74 19.49
CA PHE A 208 12.07 -2.49 19.92
C PHE A 208 13.07 -1.34 20.12
N HIS A 209 14.30 -1.61 20.58
CA HIS A 209 15.39 -0.66 20.82
C HIS A 209 16.32 -0.53 19.62
#